data_5e9b25ce99363fd7f3bbfde8589b6fd9
#
_entry.id   5e9b25ce99363fd7f3bbfde8589b6fd9
#
_cell.length_a   1.000
_cell.length_b   1.000
_cell.length_c   1.000
_cell.angle_alpha   90.00
_cell.angle_beta   90.00
_cell.angle_gamma   90.00
#
_symmetry.space_group_name_H-M   'P 1'
#
loop_
_entity.id
_entity.type
_entity.pdbx_description
1 polymer ?
#
loop_
_entity_poly.entity_id
_entity_poly.type
_entity_poly.pdbx_seq_one_letter_code
_entity_poly.pdbx_strand_id
1 'polypeptide(L)'
;EELAAACMQQAGVTHIKESVVTGNATMLHLFEGLDPAPLAVVPFNVQSHFGCMSRHTLADAPVYLPRCVGAYVGADIICAILASDLLSDGVQLLADIGTNGEMALAQNGRLLCCATAAGPAFEGAGLSCGMPAAPGAICAVTLRDGAPQFRTVQDAPIRGICGSGILDALAVTLETEAMDVTGCLEEDFRLVA
;
A
#
# COMPACT_ATOMS: atom_id res chain seq x y z
N GLU A 1 -19.89 -4.69 2.07
CA GLU A 1 -20.64 -5.93 2.38
C GLU A 1 -20.54 -6.97 1.27
N GLU A 2 -20.69 -6.60 0.00
CA GLU A 2 -20.59 -7.53 -1.16
C GLU A 2 -19.27 -8.33 -1.16
N LEU A 3 -18.13 -7.68 -0.90
CA LEU A 3 -16.83 -8.35 -0.82
C LEU A 3 -16.77 -9.35 0.35
N ALA A 4 -17.35 -9.00 1.50
CA ALA A 4 -17.40 -9.91 2.64
C ALA A 4 -18.25 -11.14 2.31
N ALA A 5 -19.40 -10.96 1.68
CA ALA A 5 -20.25 -12.05 1.22
C ALA A 5 -19.53 -12.97 0.21
N ALA A 6 -18.80 -12.39 -0.75
CA ALA A 6 -18.01 -13.14 -1.72
C ALA A 6 -16.89 -13.97 -1.04
N CYS A 7 -16.16 -13.36 -0.09
CA CYS A 7 -15.14 -14.06 0.69
C CYS A 7 -15.74 -15.20 1.54
N MET A 8 -16.89 -14.97 2.18
CA MET A 8 -17.59 -16.00 2.95
C MET A 8 -18.01 -17.18 2.06
N GLN A 9 -18.55 -16.88 0.89
CA GLN A 9 -18.93 -17.90 -0.09
C GLN A 9 -17.70 -18.71 -0.55
N GLN A 10 -16.60 -18.05 -0.88
CA GLN A 10 -15.36 -18.70 -1.29
C GLN A 10 -14.75 -19.56 -0.17
N ALA A 11 -14.84 -19.11 1.08
CA ALA A 11 -14.35 -19.83 2.24
C ALA A 11 -15.30 -20.94 2.71
N GLY A 12 -16.52 -21.00 2.18
CA GLY A 12 -17.54 -21.98 2.61
C GLY A 12 -18.06 -21.72 4.04
N VAL A 13 -17.99 -20.46 4.52
CA VAL A 13 -18.47 -20.08 5.84
C VAL A 13 -19.77 -19.28 5.73
N THR A 14 -20.67 -19.46 6.71
CA THR A 14 -21.97 -18.80 6.74
C THR A 14 -22.07 -17.70 7.79
N HIS A 15 -21.03 -17.55 8.63
CA HIS A 15 -21.05 -16.61 9.73
C HIS A 15 -19.63 -16.09 10.03
N ILE A 16 -19.53 -14.79 10.25
CA ILE A 16 -18.32 -14.11 10.75
C ILE A 16 -18.54 -13.81 12.22
N LYS A 17 -17.63 -14.23 13.07
CA LYS A 17 -17.73 -14.00 14.51
C LYS A 17 -17.36 -12.59 14.90
N GLU A 18 -16.31 -12.06 14.29
CA GLU A 18 -15.73 -10.75 14.57
C GLU A 18 -14.95 -10.27 13.36
N SER A 19 -14.95 -8.96 13.15
CA SER A 19 -14.20 -8.32 12.07
C SER A 19 -13.23 -7.29 12.61
N VAL A 20 -12.07 -7.17 12.00
CA VAL A 20 -11.11 -6.09 12.27
C VAL A 20 -11.00 -5.25 11.02
N VAL A 21 -11.24 -3.94 11.14
CA VAL A 21 -11.06 -2.99 10.04
C VAL A 21 -9.90 -2.07 10.38
N THR A 22 -8.86 -2.12 9.58
CA THR A 22 -7.66 -1.30 9.73
C THR A 22 -7.45 -0.40 8.52
N GLY A 23 -6.64 0.63 8.68
CA GLY A 23 -6.28 1.60 7.67
C GLY A 23 -5.64 2.83 8.30
N ASN A 24 -5.31 3.82 7.46
CA ASN A 24 -4.79 5.09 7.98
C ASN A 24 -5.87 5.86 8.77
N ALA A 25 -5.44 6.88 9.51
CA ALA A 25 -6.33 7.62 10.39
C ALA A 25 -7.51 8.25 9.64
N THR A 26 -7.28 8.80 8.44
CA THR A 26 -8.34 9.41 7.61
C THR A 26 -9.39 8.38 7.21
N MET A 27 -8.97 7.19 6.76
CA MET A 27 -9.89 6.11 6.38
C MET A 27 -10.77 5.69 7.55
N LEU A 28 -10.20 5.54 8.75
CA LEU A 28 -11.00 5.15 9.92
C LEU A 28 -11.93 6.26 10.40
N HIS A 29 -11.54 7.55 10.27
CA HIS A 29 -12.46 8.66 10.54
C HIS A 29 -13.65 8.64 9.58
N LEU A 30 -13.40 8.46 8.28
CA LEU A 30 -14.46 8.36 7.28
C LEU A 30 -15.35 7.13 7.53
N PHE A 31 -14.78 5.99 7.90
CA PHE A 31 -15.53 4.77 8.21
C PHE A 31 -16.48 5.00 9.39
N GLU A 32 -16.05 5.69 10.43
CA GLU A 32 -16.87 6.06 11.58
C GLU A 32 -17.75 7.29 11.33
N GLY A 33 -17.66 7.94 10.16
CA GLY A 33 -18.39 9.19 9.86
C GLY A 33 -17.95 10.36 10.74
N LEU A 34 -16.68 10.37 11.17
CA LEU A 34 -16.04 11.48 11.85
C LEU A 34 -15.45 12.45 10.81
N ASP A 35 -15.42 13.75 11.16
CA ASP A 35 -14.84 14.75 10.25
C ASP A 35 -13.32 14.59 10.14
N PRO A 36 -12.76 14.30 8.96
CA PRO A 36 -11.32 14.17 8.77
C PRO A 36 -10.61 15.54 8.59
N ALA A 37 -11.31 16.65 8.42
CA ALA A 37 -10.71 17.95 8.13
C ALA A 37 -9.63 18.37 9.15
N PRO A 38 -9.77 18.14 10.46
CA PRO A 38 -8.74 18.46 11.44
C PRO A 38 -7.42 17.70 11.25
N LEU A 39 -7.43 16.55 10.53
CA LEU A 39 -6.21 15.81 10.21
C LEU A 39 -5.33 16.51 9.16
N ALA A 40 -5.91 17.37 8.33
CA ALA A 40 -5.21 18.05 7.24
C ALA A 40 -4.60 19.40 7.64
N VAL A 41 -4.93 19.92 8.84
CA VAL A 41 -4.53 21.25 9.29
C VAL A 41 -3.75 21.16 10.58
N VAL A 42 -2.63 21.90 10.67
CA VAL A 42 -1.81 22.01 11.90
C VAL A 42 -2.68 22.47 13.08
N PRO A 43 -2.66 21.80 14.22
CA PRO A 43 -1.71 20.80 14.70
C PRO A 43 -2.08 19.33 14.40
N PHE A 44 -2.84 19.04 13.35
CA PHE A 44 -3.18 17.67 12.88
C PHE A 44 -3.91 16.85 13.96
N ASN A 45 -4.99 17.41 14.48
CA ASN A 45 -5.74 16.77 15.57
C ASN A 45 -6.59 15.61 15.07
N VAL A 46 -6.47 14.48 15.75
CA VAL A 46 -7.39 13.34 15.57
C VAL A 46 -8.60 13.50 16.48
N GLN A 47 -9.80 13.25 15.95
CA GLN A 47 -11.01 13.20 16.80
C GLN A 47 -11.10 11.90 17.59
N SER A 48 -10.52 10.82 17.06
CA SER A 48 -10.42 9.54 17.74
C SER A 48 -9.10 8.86 17.40
N HIS A 49 -8.49 8.26 18.42
CA HIS A 49 -7.37 7.33 18.26
C HIS A 49 -7.83 5.89 18.05
N PHE A 50 -9.15 5.64 18.05
CA PHE A 50 -9.74 4.30 17.96
C PHE A 50 -9.24 3.35 19.08
N GLY A 51 -8.98 2.07 18.77
CA GLY A 51 -8.72 1.05 19.78
C GLY A 51 -10.00 0.60 20.48
N CYS A 52 -11.13 0.57 19.76
CA CYS A 52 -12.45 0.30 20.30
C CYS A 52 -13.33 -0.43 19.26
N MET A 53 -14.49 -0.89 19.73
CA MET A 53 -15.53 -1.41 18.85
C MET A 53 -16.17 -0.26 18.06
N SER A 54 -16.37 -0.49 16.77
CA SER A 54 -17.13 0.38 15.90
C SER A 54 -18.63 0.34 16.24
N ARG A 55 -19.34 1.41 15.87
CA ARG A 55 -20.82 1.42 15.84
C ARG A 55 -21.41 0.69 14.63
N HIS A 56 -20.56 0.36 13.66
CA HIS A 56 -20.94 -0.36 12.45
C HIS A 56 -20.69 -1.86 12.62
N THR A 57 -21.39 -2.65 11.81
CA THR A 57 -21.16 -4.09 11.65
C THR A 57 -20.71 -4.38 10.24
N LEU A 58 -20.04 -5.50 10.02
CA LEU A 58 -19.69 -6.02 8.72
C LEU A 58 -20.20 -7.45 8.60
N ALA A 59 -21.11 -7.71 7.66
CA ALA A 59 -21.81 -9.00 7.53
C ALA A 59 -22.40 -9.48 8.89
N ASP A 60 -23.09 -8.57 9.58
CA ASP A 60 -23.69 -8.76 10.92
C ASP A 60 -22.68 -9.02 12.06
N ALA A 61 -21.39 -9.06 11.77
CA ALA A 61 -20.35 -9.22 12.78
C ALA A 61 -19.94 -7.87 13.40
N PRO A 62 -19.64 -7.83 14.71
CA PRO A 62 -19.07 -6.67 15.35
C PRO A 62 -17.70 -6.34 14.73
N VAL A 63 -17.39 -5.05 14.62
CA VAL A 63 -16.14 -4.55 14.03
C VAL A 63 -15.27 -3.91 15.10
N TYR A 64 -14.04 -4.38 15.23
CA TYR A 64 -13.00 -3.74 16.03
C TYR A 64 -12.14 -2.84 15.15
N LEU A 65 -11.88 -1.63 15.61
CA LEU A 65 -10.99 -0.65 14.99
C LEU A 65 -9.71 -0.55 15.82
N PRO A 66 -8.55 -0.99 15.28
CA PRO A 66 -7.28 -0.88 15.98
C PRO A 66 -6.88 0.58 16.21
N ARG A 67 -6.01 0.78 17.21
CA ARG A 67 -5.59 2.13 17.62
C ARG A 67 -4.67 2.78 16.58
N CYS A 68 -4.91 4.06 16.29
CA CYS A 68 -3.96 4.93 15.59
C CYS A 68 -2.98 5.59 16.56
N VAL A 69 -1.74 5.81 16.14
CA VAL A 69 -0.74 6.58 16.91
C VAL A 69 -1.02 8.08 16.79
N GLY A 70 -1.36 8.53 15.59
CA GLY A 70 -1.67 9.94 15.31
C GLY A 70 -2.28 10.12 13.92
N ALA A 71 -2.35 11.37 13.44
CA ALA A 71 -2.97 11.72 12.17
C ALA A 71 -2.38 11.01 10.95
N TYR A 72 -1.05 10.81 10.95
CA TYR A 72 -0.29 10.24 9.83
C TYR A 72 0.33 8.88 10.15
N VAL A 73 0.09 8.33 11.33
CA VAL A 73 0.52 6.99 11.73
C VAL A 73 -0.73 6.24 12.17
N GLY A 74 -1.30 5.51 11.24
CA GLY A 74 -2.61 4.89 11.36
C GLY A 74 -2.63 3.55 12.08
N ALA A 75 -3.77 2.90 12.03
CA ALA A 75 -3.95 1.57 12.60
C ALA A 75 -3.31 0.47 11.72
N ASP A 76 -3.11 0.73 10.44
CA ASP A 76 -2.38 -0.11 9.48
C ASP A 76 -0.97 -0.42 9.99
N ILE A 77 -0.19 0.61 10.32
CA ILE A 77 1.15 0.45 10.88
C ILE A 77 1.13 -0.28 12.23
N ILE A 78 0.14 -0.03 13.09
CA ILE A 78 0.01 -0.77 14.36
C ILE A 78 -0.25 -2.25 14.09
N CYS A 79 -1.10 -2.57 13.13
CA CYS A 79 -1.35 -3.96 12.73
C CYS A 79 -0.09 -4.61 12.13
N ALA A 80 0.67 -3.88 11.32
CA ALA A 80 1.93 -4.36 10.76
C ALA A 80 2.99 -4.61 11.85
N ILE A 81 3.10 -3.73 12.84
CA ILE A 81 3.98 -3.92 14.01
C ILE A 81 3.58 -5.18 14.79
N LEU A 82 2.28 -5.40 15.00
CA LEU A 82 1.79 -6.57 15.72
C LEU A 82 1.95 -7.88 14.92
N ALA A 83 1.87 -7.81 13.60
CA ALA A 83 2.01 -8.96 12.71
C ALA A 83 3.48 -9.33 12.43
N SER A 84 4.41 -8.41 12.67
CA SER A 84 5.85 -8.59 12.53
C SER A 84 6.50 -8.82 13.91
N ASP A 85 7.71 -9.36 13.91
CA ASP A 85 8.50 -9.50 15.14
C ASP A 85 9.22 -8.20 15.54
N LEU A 86 8.69 -7.03 15.14
CA LEU A 86 9.35 -5.74 15.34
C LEU A 86 9.67 -5.43 16.81
N LEU A 87 8.88 -5.94 17.73
CA LEU A 87 9.04 -5.71 19.18
C LEU A 87 9.96 -6.75 19.85
N SER A 88 10.58 -7.63 19.09
CA SER A 88 11.61 -8.55 19.59
C SER A 88 12.90 -7.82 19.98
N ASP A 89 13.85 -8.57 20.54
CA ASP A 89 15.14 -8.00 20.99
C ASP A 89 15.94 -7.40 19.81
N GLY A 90 16.68 -6.33 20.15
CA GLY A 90 17.58 -5.65 19.22
C GLY A 90 17.04 -4.34 18.66
N VAL A 91 17.61 -3.93 17.53
CA VAL A 91 17.15 -2.76 16.74
C VAL A 91 16.44 -3.28 15.50
N GLN A 92 15.18 -2.91 15.36
CA GLN A 92 14.35 -3.39 14.26
C GLN A 92 13.64 -2.22 13.58
N LEU A 93 13.60 -2.26 12.25
CA LEU A 93 12.93 -1.28 11.42
C LEU A 93 11.86 -1.97 10.58
N LEU A 94 10.63 -1.43 10.64
CA LEU A 94 9.55 -1.74 9.72
C LEU A 94 9.35 -0.53 8.82
N ALA A 95 9.25 -0.77 7.52
CA ALA A 95 8.89 0.26 6.54
C ALA A 95 7.72 -0.26 5.70
N ASP A 96 6.64 0.49 5.71
CA ASP A 96 5.50 0.30 4.80
C ASP A 96 5.65 1.29 3.65
N ILE A 97 5.90 0.77 2.46
CA ILE A 97 6.19 1.57 1.26
C ILE A 97 4.97 1.52 0.35
N GLY A 98 4.17 2.56 0.40
CA GLY A 98 2.97 2.74 -0.42
C GLY A 98 2.87 4.15 -0.97
N THR A 99 1.65 4.63 -1.22
CA THR A 99 1.37 6.03 -1.57
C THR A 99 1.87 7.00 -0.51
N ASN A 100 1.80 6.60 0.75
CA ASN A 100 2.56 7.19 1.86
C ASN A 100 3.65 6.19 2.28
N GLY A 101 4.70 6.69 2.94
CA GLY A 101 5.70 5.86 3.55
C GLY A 101 5.60 5.96 5.07
N GLU A 102 5.22 4.89 5.74
CA GLU A 102 5.21 4.80 7.19
C GLU A 102 6.38 3.96 7.68
N MET A 103 7.04 4.43 8.73
CA MET A 103 8.17 3.74 9.32
C MET A 103 8.00 3.60 10.83
N ALA A 104 8.42 2.45 11.35
CA ALA A 104 8.46 2.19 12.78
C ALA A 104 9.81 1.59 13.15
N LEU A 105 10.54 2.24 14.06
CA LEU A 105 11.82 1.81 14.61
C LEU A 105 11.63 1.38 16.06
N ALA A 106 11.93 0.12 16.35
CA ALA A 106 11.95 -0.41 17.72
C ALA A 106 13.36 -0.59 18.21
N GLN A 107 13.64 -0.11 19.40
CA GLN A 107 14.92 -0.27 20.10
C GLN A 107 14.75 -0.16 21.61
N ASN A 108 15.27 -1.13 22.37
CA ASN A 108 15.31 -1.12 23.83
C ASN A 108 13.94 -0.80 24.49
N GLY A 109 12.86 -1.40 23.99
CA GLY A 109 11.49 -1.18 24.47
C GLY A 109 10.88 0.18 24.09
N ARG A 110 11.55 0.96 23.25
CA ARG A 110 11.05 2.22 22.70
C ARG A 110 10.63 2.01 21.25
N LEU A 111 9.49 2.60 20.88
CA LEU A 111 8.97 2.61 19.51
C LEU A 111 8.91 4.07 19.04
N LEU A 112 9.54 4.34 17.90
CA LEU A 112 9.49 5.61 17.19
C LEU A 112 8.81 5.38 15.86
N CYS A 113 7.80 6.17 15.54
CA CYS A 113 7.10 6.10 14.27
C CYS A 113 7.17 7.43 13.55
N CYS A 114 7.25 7.38 12.23
CA CYS A 114 7.11 8.55 11.37
C CYS A 114 6.37 8.17 10.09
N ALA A 115 5.85 9.18 9.42
CA ALA A 115 5.24 9.04 8.10
C ALA A 115 5.82 10.09 7.16
N THR A 116 5.93 9.74 5.89
CA THR A 116 6.38 10.63 4.81
C THR A 116 5.46 10.50 3.62
N ALA A 117 5.26 11.58 2.89
CA ALA A 117 4.58 11.55 1.61
C ALA A 117 5.55 10.96 0.56
N ALA A 118 5.20 9.83 -0.01
CA ALA A 118 5.96 9.20 -1.09
C ALA A 118 5.33 9.48 -2.47
N GLY A 119 4.02 9.61 -2.51
CA GLY A 119 3.25 9.78 -3.76
C GLY A 119 2.94 8.44 -4.43
N PRO A 120 1.96 8.41 -5.33
CA PRO A 120 1.46 7.19 -5.97
C PRO A 120 2.33 6.77 -7.17
N ALA A 121 3.66 6.76 -7.02
CA ALA A 121 4.58 6.36 -8.09
C ALA A 121 4.38 4.88 -8.47
N PHE A 122 4.18 4.01 -7.48
CA PHE A 122 3.95 2.59 -7.70
C PHE A 122 2.58 2.26 -8.29
N GLU A 123 1.63 3.17 -8.20
CA GLU A 123 0.34 3.07 -8.89
C GLU A 123 0.37 3.63 -10.31
N GLY A 124 1.54 4.04 -10.80
CA GLY A 124 1.75 4.58 -12.14
C GLY A 124 1.33 6.04 -12.31
N ALA A 125 1.09 6.76 -11.22
CA ALA A 125 0.75 8.17 -11.30
C ALA A 125 1.95 8.99 -11.86
N GLY A 126 1.64 9.97 -12.69
CA GLY A 126 2.65 10.81 -13.34
C GLY A 126 3.18 10.25 -14.67
N LEU A 127 2.85 9.00 -15.03
CA LEU A 127 3.16 8.42 -16.34
C LEU A 127 1.91 8.42 -17.21
N SER A 128 2.04 8.82 -18.48
CA SER A 128 0.92 8.82 -19.44
C SER A 128 0.35 7.43 -19.71
N CYS A 129 1.19 6.40 -19.58
CA CYS A 129 0.82 4.98 -19.73
C CYS A 129 0.65 4.26 -18.37
N GLY A 130 0.79 4.98 -17.24
CA GLY A 130 0.63 4.42 -15.91
C GLY A 130 -0.80 4.03 -15.61
N MET A 131 -1.00 2.87 -14.97
CA MET A 131 -2.32 2.40 -14.56
C MET A 131 -2.22 1.47 -13.34
N PRO A 132 -3.32 1.29 -12.58
CA PRO A 132 -3.39 0.26 -11.54
C PRO A 132 -3.15 -1.14 -12.12
N ALA A 133 -2.79 -2.11 -11.26
CA ALA A 133 -2.61 -3.51 -11.62
C ALA A 133 -3.95 -4.18 -12.00
N ALA A 134 -4.47 -3.83 -13.18
CA ALA A 134 -5.70 -4.33 -13.78
C ALA A 134 -5.40 -5.11 -15.06
N PRO A 135 -6.33 -5.88 -15.61
CA PRO A 135 -6.11 -6.64 -16.84
C PRO A 135 -5.52 -5.78 -17.97
N GLY A 136 -4.41 -6.24 -18.55
CA GLY A 136 -3.67 -5.52 -19.60
C GLY A 136 -2.60 -4.54 -19.10
N ALA A 137 -2.45 -4.34 -17.79
CA ALA A 137 -1.29 -3.62 -17.24
C ALA A 137 -0.03 -4.49 -17.34
N ILE A 138 1.06 -3.97 -17.90
CA ILE A 138 2.38 -4.63 -17.82
C ILE A 138 2.77 -4.69 -16.35
N CYS A 139 2.94 -5.90 -15.81
CA CYS A 139 3.22 -6.16 -14.41
C CYS A 139 4.59 -6.80 -14.15
N ALA A 140 5.28 -7.22 -15.19
CA ALA A 140 6.65 -7.72 -15.12
C ALA A 140 7.38 -7.41 -16.43
N VAL A 141 8.65 -7.03 -16.31
CA VAL A 141 9.57 -6.84 -17.43
C VAL A 141 10.87 -7.60 -17.11
N THR A 142 11.37 -8.36 -18.07
CA THR A 142 12.61 -9.13 -17.93
C THR A 142 13.47 -8.95 -19.16
N LEU A 143 14.79 -9.02 -19.02
CA LEU A 143 15.69 -9.06 -20.15
C LEU A 143 15.90 -10.52 -20.57
N ARG A 144 15.66 -10.86 -21.84
CA ARG A 144 15.93 -12.17 -22.40
C ARG A 144 16.61 -12.00 -23.77
N ASP A 145 17.77 -12.63 -23.93
CA ASP A 145 18.58 -12.54 -25.15
C ASP A 145 18.86 -11.10 -25.59
N GLY A 146 19.05 -10.18 -24.62
CA GLY A 146 19.32 -8.76 -24.86
C GLY A 146 18.11 -7.94 -25.25
N ALA A 147 16.90 -8.51 -25.23
CA ALA A 147 15.65 -7.79 -25.52
C ALA A 147 14.70 -7.80 -24.32
N PRO A 148 14.00 -6.68 -24.03
CA PRO A 148 13.00 -6.65 -22.98
C PRO A 148 11.80 -7.52 -23.38
N GLN A 149 11.36 -8.36 -22.46
CA GLN A 149 10.11 -9.12 -22.54
C GLN A 149 9.22 -8.73 -21.39
N PHE A 150 7.93 -8.74 -21.60
CA PHE A 150 6.96 -8.32 -20.60
C PHE A 150 5.81 -9.29 -20.47
N ARG A 151 5.16 -9.24 -19.31
CA ARG A 151 3.93 -9.95 -19.02
C ARG A 151 2.88 -8.95 -18.53
N THR A 152 1.63 -9.15 -18.95
CA THR A 152 0.50 -8.34 -18.47
C THR A 152 -0.32 -9.08 -17.43
N VAL A 153 -1.04 -8.33 -16.62
CA VAL A 153 -2.03 -8.88 -15.69
C VAL A 153 -3.09 -9.64 -16.47
N GLN A 154 -3.32 -10.91 -16.09
CA GLN A 154 -4.24 -11.87 -16.73
C GLN A 154 -3.93 -12.17 -18.21
N ASP A 155 -2.69 -11.95 -18.65
CA ASP A 155 -2.26 -12.11 -20.04
C ASP A 155 -3.18 -11.38 -21.06
N ALA A 156 -3.84 -10.31 -20.60
CA ALA A 156 -4.73 -9.48 -21.41
C ALA A 156 -3.93 -8.54 -22.34
N PRO A 157 -4.54 -8.06 -23.44
CA PRO A 157 -3.90 -7.10 -24.35
C PRO A 157 -3.40 -5.87 -23.60
N ILE A 158 -2.22 -5.34 -23.98
CA ILE A 158 -1.55 -4.22 -23.34
C ILE A 158 -2.45 -2.99 -23.34
N ARG A 159 -2.54 -2.35 -22.17
CA ARG A 159 -3.26 -1.09 -21.95
C ARG A 159 -2.41 -0.02 -21.28
N GLY A 160 -1.34 -0.43 -20.58
CA GLY A 160 -0.46 0.45 -19.82
C GLY A 160 0.49 -0.36 -18.96
N ILE A 161 1.09 0.28 -17.95
CA ILE A 161 2.06 -0.31 -17.04
C ILE A 161 1.67 -0.02 -15.59
N CYS A 162 1.75 -1.00 -14.71
CA CYS A 162 1.53 -0.82 -13.28
C CYS A 162 2.86 -0.71 -12.52
N GLY A 163 2.80 -0.42 -11.23
CA GLY A 163 3.97 -0.15 -10.40
C GLY A 163 5.06 -1.22 -10.45
N SER A 164 4.70 -2.51 -10.37
CA SER A 164 5.69 -3.59 -10.48
C SER A 164 6.35 -3.62 -11.85
N GLY A 165 5.58 -3.41 -12.92
CA GLY A 165 6.14 -3.31 -14.28
C GLY A 165 7.07 -2.12 -14.45
N ILE A 166 6.77 -0.98 -13.80
CA ILE A 166 7.64 0.21 -13.80
C ILE A 166 8.98 -0.11 -13.13
N LEU A 167 8.97 -0.75 -11.96
CA LEU A 167 10.19 -1.12 -11.25
C LEU A 167 11.06 -2.07 -12.08
N ASP A 168 10.46 -3.08 -12.68
CA ASP A 168 11.15 -4.02 -13.55
C ASP A 168 11.70 -3.31 -14.80
N ALA A 169 10.92 -2.40 -15.41
CA ALA A 169 11.37 -1.62 -16.56
C ALA A 169 12.59 -0.75 -16.21
N LEU A 170 12.56 -0.06 -15.06
CA LEU A 170 13.71 0.71 -14.57
C LEU A 170 14.94 -0.19 -14.32
N ALA A 171 14.73 -1.38 -13.74
CA ALA A 171 15.82 -2.33 -13.54
C ALA A 171 16.44 -2.75 -14.87
N VAL A 172 15.64 -3.06 -15.89
CA VAL A 172 16.10 -3.41 -17.24
C VAL A 172 16.83 -2.24 -17.89
N THR A 173 16.36 -0.99 -17.76
CA THR A 173 17.05 0.18 -18.32
C THR A 173 18.41 0.42 -17.68
N LEU A 174 18.56 0.17 -16.39
CA LEU A 174 19.86 0.22 -15.70
C LEU A 174 20.78 -0.92 -16.15
N GLU A 175 20.26 -2.15 -16.27
CA GLU A 175 21.03 -3.33 -16.71
C GLU A 175 21.54 -3.19 -18.15
N THR A 176 20.76 -2.56 -19.01
CA THR A 176 21.13 -2.30 -20.42
C THR A 176 21.91 -1.01 -20.63
N GLU A 177 22.24 -0.28 -19.56
CA GLU A 177 22.90 1.03 -19.60
C GLU A 177 22.12 2.10 -20.39
N ALA A 178 20.83 1.87 -20.68
CA ALA A 178 19.94 2.85 -21.31
C ALA A 178 19.60 4.00 -20.34
N MET A 179 19.70 3.74 -19.04
CA MET A 179 19.57 4.73 -17.98
C MET A 179 20.82 4.70 -17.10
N ASP A 180 21.36 5.86 -16.78
CA ASP A 180 22.51 5.97 -15.89
C ASP A 180 22.11 5.82 -14.40
N VAL A 181 23.10 5.74 -13.51
CA VAL A 181 22.89 5.61 -12.06
C VAL A 181 22.23 6.82 -11.41
N THR A 182 22.11 7.93 -12.11
CA THR A 182 21.39 9.14 -11.66
C THR A 182 19.92 9.13 -12.05
N GLY A 183 19.50 8.13 -12.86
CA GLY A 183 18.15 8.00 -13.37
C GLY A 183 17.89 8.76 -14.68
N CYS A 184 18.95 9.22 -15.36
CA CYS A 184 18.85 9.90 -16.65
C CYS A 184 18.82 8.86 -17.78
N LEU A 185 17.82 8.96 -18.66
CA LEU A 185 17.76 8.21 -19.92
C LEU A 185 18.51 8.98 -20.99
N GLU A 186 19.38 8.32 -21.74
CA GLU A 186 20.08 8.93 -22.88
C GLU A 186 19.14 9.10 -24.08
N GLU A 187 18.22 8.16 -24.27
CA GLU A 187 17.22 8.16 -25.34
C GLU A 187 15.86 7.64 -24.80
N ASP A 188 14.79 7.84 -25.56
CA ASP A 188 13.48 7.28 -25.24
C ASP A 188 13.54 5.76 -25.18
N PHE A 189 13.23 5.20 -24.03
CA PHE A 189 13.14 3.75 -23.86
C PHE A 189 11.71 3.25 -24.12
N ARG A 190 11.56 2.35 -25.10
CA ARG A 190 10.28 1.78 -25.49
C ARG A 190 10.22 0.30 -25.13
N LEU A 191 9.26 -0.07 -24.31
CA LEU A 191 8.95 -1.48 -23.99
C LEU A 191 8.18 -2.18 -25.11
N VAL A 192 7.41 -1.41 -25.86
CA VAL A 192 6.52 -1.90 -26.92
C VAL A 192 6.65 -1.00 -28.13
N ALA A 193 6.74 -1.58 -29.31
CA ALA A 193 6.82 -0.87 -30.59
C ALA A 193 5.49 -0.24 -31.01
#